data_02a8fbc68575ef5272174ce0991f1363
#
_entry.id   02a8fbc68575ef5272174ce0991f1363
#
_cell.length_a   1.000
_cell.length_b   1.000
_cell.length_c   1.000
_cell.angle_alpha   90.00
_cell.angle_beta   90.00
_cell.angle_gamma   90.00
#
_symmetry.space_group_name_H-M   'P 1'
#
loop_
_entity.id
_entity.type
_entity.pdbx_description
1 polymer ?
#
loop_
_entity_poly.entity_id
_entity_poly.type
_entity_poly.pdbx_seq_one_letter_code
_entity_poly.pdbx_strand_id
1 'polypeptide(L)'
;MKNQAFAVLDSGVLARESRSELVVPWWSFGKTIIAAAALRLVDQGWLSLDASPGGYSLRQLLRHEAGLTCYGGLADYHQAVAAGDTPWSVPEMLARAGADRLIYPPGAGWAYSNIGYAKVRELIEDAYGDDLGAAAQALVFEPCGVEHARLARTPQDLAGVAMGEDSGYHPGWVYHGLFVGPLSTAAMLLDRLMTPAASPLSEAALAAMRQVHALPEHATPPWTTPAYGLGLMCSATARGWSVEGHTGGGPSTHVAIYRRTDEPRRAVAVFAETDRQAPVESLAVDLLA
;
A
#
# COMPACT_ATOMS: atom_id res chain seq x y z
N MET A 1 -13.97 -10.30 -14.26
CA MET A 1 -13.46 -10.44 -12.89
C MET A 1 -14.32 -11.49 -12.19
N LYS A 2 -13.69 -12.48 -11.57
CA LYS A 2 -14.37 -13.48 -10.74
C LYS A 2 -14.39 -12.99 -9.28
N ASN A 3 -15.29 -13.51 -8.47
CA ASN A 3 -15.36 -13.31 -7.01
C ASN A 3 -15.17 -11.85 -6.56
N GLN A 4 -15.89 -10.95 -7.20
CA GLN A 4 -15.83 -9.52 -6.95
C GLN A 4 -16.49 -9.15 -5.62
N ALA A 5 -15.85 -8.25 -4.87
CA ALA A 5 -16.37 -7.68 -3.63
C ALA A 5 -16.09 -6.17 -3.61
N PHE A 6 -16.93 -5.39 -2.93
CA PHE A 6 -16.69 -3.96 -2.73
C PHE A 6 -17.35 -3.42 -1.45
N ALA A 7 -16.79 -2.33 -0.95
CA ALA A 7 -17.35 -1.50 0.11
C ALA A 7 -17.23 -0.04 -0.30
N VAL A 8 -18.33 0.72 -0.18
CA VAL A 8 -18.36 2.17 -0.44
C VAL A 8 -18.79 2.88 0.82
N LEU A 9 -17.99 3.81 1.29
CA LEU A 9 -18.32 4.72 2.37
C LEU A 9 -18.80 6.06 1.81
N ASP A 10 -19.86 6.60 2.39
CA ASP A 10 -20.28 7.97 2.22
C ASP A 10 -20.16 8.69 3.56
N SER A 11 -19.34 9.74 3.58
CA SER A 11 -19.08 10.52 4.80
C SER A 11 -18.64 9.65 6.01
N GLY A 12 -17.87 8.58 5.74
CA GLY A 12 -17.35 7.67 6.76
C GLY A 12 -18.31 6.55 7.18
N VAL A 13 -19.51 6.46 6.59
CA VAL A 13 -20.53 5.43 6.88
C VAL A 13 -20.65 4.49 5.68
N LEU A 14 -20.71 3.17 5.94
CA LEU A 14 -20.91 2.17 4.90
C LEU A 14 -22.27 2.38 4.23
N ALA A 15 -22.25 2.74 2.94
CA ALA A 15 -23.44 3.13 2.18
C ALA A 15 -23.86 2.08 1.15
N ARG A 16 -22.88 1.44 0.49
CA ARG A 16 -23.11 0.39 -0.52
C ARG A 16 -22.05 -0.69 -0.37
N GLU A 17 -22.44 -1.94 -0.50
CA GLU A 17 -21.51 -3.05 -0.34
C GLU A 17 -21.92 -4.29 -1.14
N SER A 18 -20.95 -5.15 -1.35
CA SER A 18 -21.11 -6.54 -1.75
C SER A 18 -19.97 -7.36 -1.18
N ARG A 19 -20.27 -8.33 -0.30
CA ARG A 19 -19.28 -9.18 0.37
C ARG A 19 -18.16 -8.37 1.06
N SER A 20 -18.51 -7.23 1.66
CA SER A 20 -17.54 -6.27 2.22
C SER A 20 -16.76 -6.82 3.41
N GLU A 21 -17.30 -7.83 4.10
CA GLU A 21 -16.66 -8.53 5.21
C GLU A 21 -15.66 -9.61 4.75
N LEU A 22 -15.52 -9.81 3.42
CA LEU A 22 -14.53 -10.73 2.89
C LEU A 22 -13.13 -10.29 3.33
N VAL A 23 -12.41 -11.18 3.99
CA VAL A 23 -11.01 -10.94 4.37
C VAL A 23 -10.15 -11.14 3.12
N VAL A 24 -9.43 -10.10 2.74
CA VAL A 24 -8.65 -10.05 1.50
C VAL A 24 -7.20 -9.62 1.78
N PRO A 25 -6.25 -9.99 0.91
CA PRO A 25 -4.91 -9.44 0.98
C PRO A 25 -4.93 -7.99 0.52
N TRP A 26 -4.35 -7.08 1.31
CA TRP A 26 -4.31 -5.66 0.98
C TRP A 26 -3.14 -5.28 0.06
N TRP A 27 -2.27 -6.24 -0.22
CA TRP A 27 -1.13 -6.09 -1.13
C TRP A 27 -0.39 -4.76 -0.94
N SER A 28 -0.22 -4.01 -2.04
CA SER A 28 0.51 -2.75 -1.99
C SER A 28 -0.23 -1.59 -1.29
N PHE A 29 -1.51 -1.73 -0.94
CA PHE A 29 -2.15 -0.79 -0.01
C PHE A 29 -1.46 -0.82 1.37
N GLY A 30 -0.79 -1.91 1.73
CA GLY A 30 0.10 -1.98 2.88
C GLY A 30 1.14 -0.86 2.92
N LYS A 31 1.55 -0.30 1.77
CA LYS A 31 2.48 0.83 1.70
C LYS A 31 1.91 2.11 2.31
N THR A 32 0.60 2.33 2.18
CA THR A 32 -0.08 3.45 2.85
C THR A 32 -0.01 3.31 4.37
N ILE A 33 -0.17 2.08 4.88
CA ILE A 33 -0.07 1.77 6.31
C ILE A 33 1.37 1.97 6.82
N ILE A 34 2.35 1.45 6.08
CA ILE A 34 3.77 1.61 6.39
C ILE A 34 4.16 3.09 6.41
N ALA A 35 3.71 3.86 5.42
CA ALA A 35 3.96 5.30 5.37
C ALA A 35 3.33 6.04 6.56
N ALA A 36 2.10 5.69 6.93
CA ALA A 36 1.43 6.26 8.09
C ALA A 36 2.17 5.92 9.40
N ALA A 37 2.60 4.67 9.60
CA ALA A 37 3.38 4.27 10.77
C ALA A 37 4.72 5.02 10.83
N ALA A 38 5.45 5.12 9.72
CA ALA A 38 6.69 5.88 9.65
C ALA A 38 6.49 7.37 9.98
N LEU A 39 5.42 7.99 9.45
CA LEU A 39 5.10 9.39 9.74
C LEU A 39 4.66 9.62 11.18
N ARG A 40 4.00 8.65 11.83
CA ARG A 40 3.74 8.70 13.28
C ARG A 40 5.03 8.75 14.09
N LEU A 41 6.04 7.94 13.69
CA LEU A 41 7.35 7.96 14.32
C LEU A 41 8.10 9.27 14.04
N VAL A 42 7.88 9.89 12.87
CA VAL A 42 8.40 11.23 12.57
C VAL A 42 7.73 12.29 13.46
N ASP A 43 6.40 12.25 13.61
CA ASP A 43 5.65 13.17 14.50
C ASP A 43 6.12 13.06 15.96
N GLN A 44 6.57 11.87 16.38
CA GLN A 44 7.11 11.60 17.72
C GLN A 44 8.60 11.95 17.87
N GLY A 45 9.27 12.31 16.77
CA GLY A 45 10.70 12.64 16.74
C GLY A 45 11.63 11.41 16.78
N TRP A 46 11.10 10.19 16.56
CA TRP A 46 11.89 8.96 16.55
C TRP A 46 12.52 8.68 15.17
N LEU A 47 11.90 9.18 14.11
CA LEU A 47 12.45 9.17 12.75
C LEU A 47 12.54 10.58 12.19
N SER A 48 13.40 10.77 11.20
CA SER A 48 13.49 12.01 10.43
C SER A 48 13.12 11.73 8.96
N LEU A 49 12.21 12.54 8.42
CA LEU A 49 11.75 12.38 7.05
C LEU A 49 12.86 12.71 6.03
N ASP A 50 13.74 13.65 6.35
CA ASP A 50 14.72 14.22 5.42
C ASP A 50 16.18 13.87 5.75
N ALA A 51 16.47 13.26 6.90
CA ALA A 51 17.81 12.76 7.19
C ALA A 51 18.15 11.60 6.24
N SER A 52 19.39 11.54 5.76
CA SER A 52 19.83 10.55 4.76
C SER A 52 21.13 9.84 5.16
N PRO A 53 21.17 9.13 6.31
CA PRO A 53 22.38 8.49 6.79
C PRO A 53 22.89 7.37 5.85
N GLY A 54 22.00 6.79 5.06
CA GLY A 54 22.30 5.73 4.06
C GLY A 54 22.39 6.23 2.62
N GLY A 55 22.51 7.56 2.39
CA GLY A 55 22.59 8.14 1.04
C GLY A 55 21.24 8.50 0.41
N TYR A 56 20.12 8.08 0.99
CA TYR A 56 18.74 8.47 0.65
C TYR A 56 17.94 8.71 1.93
N SER A 57 16.92 9.55 1.84
CA SER A 57 16.06 9.89 2.97
C SER A 57 14.84 8.98 3.06
N LEU A 58 14.18 8.98 4.24
CA LEU A 58 12.89 8.30 4.43
C LEU A 58 11.84 8.82 3.44
N ARG A 59 11.82 10.13 3.17
CA ARG A 59 10.96 10.74 2.14
C ARG A 59 11.17 10.11 0.78
N GLN A 60 12.43 9.94 0.36
CA GLN A 60 12.77 9.35 -0.93
C GLN A 60 12.40 7.86 -1.01
N LEU A 61 12.54 7.11 0.09
CA LEU A 61 12.07 5.73 0.16
C LEU A 61 10.55 5.66 -0.01
N LEU A 62 9.79 6.44 0.78
CA LEU A 62 8.34 6.46 0.78
C LEU A 62 7.74 6.92 -0.55
N ARG A 63 8.43 7.80 -1.29
CA ARG A 63 7.98 8.35 -2.57
C ARG A 63 8.59 7.67 -3.79
N HIS A 64 9.34 6.56 -3.60
CA HIS A 64 10.01 5.82 -4.67
C HIS A 64 11.07 6.62 -5.46
N GLU A 65 11.73 7.59 -4.81
CA GLU A 65 12.77 8.44 -5.38
C GLU A 65 14.18 8.06 -4.93
N ALA A 66 14.34 6.98 -4.18
CA ALA A 66 15.64 6.53 -3.67
C ALA A 66 16.57 5.90 -4.73
N GLY A 67 16.07 5.62 -5.93
CA GLY A 67 16.83 4.96 -6.99
C GLY A 67 17.07 3.46 -6.77
N LEU A 68 16.32 2.84 -5.87
CA LEU A 68 16.43 1.41 -5.57
C LEU A 68 15.76 0.56 -6.64
N THR A 69 16.34 -0.60 -6.92
CA THR A 69 15.75 -1.65 -7.76
C THR A 69 14.49 -2.24 -7.12
N CYS A 70 13.81 -3.15 -7.83
CA CYS A 70 12.60 -3.82 -7.33
C CYS A 70 12.65 -5.32 -7.65
N TYR A 71 12.46 -6.17 -6.65
CA TYR A 71 12.37 -7.62 -6.87
C TYR A 71 11.11 -8.06 -7.62
N GLY A 72 10.03 -7.26 -7.57
CA GLY A 72 8.76 -7.59 -8.22
C GLY A 72 8.80 -7.66 -9.75
N GLY A 73 9.89 -7.22 -10.38
CA GLY A 73 10.12 -7.36 -11.83
C GLY A 73 10.98 -8.59 -12.20
N LEU A 74 11.47 -9.38 -11.24
CA LEU A 74 12.35 -10.51 -11.50
C LEU A 74 11.54 -11.73 -11.97
N ALA A 75 11.94 -12.33 -13.10
CA ALA A 75 11.33 -13.56 -13.59
C ALA A 75 11.49 -14.72 -12.57
N ASP A 76 12.66 -14.84 -11.96
CA ASP A 76 12.96 -15.85 -10.94
C ASP A 76 12.04 -15.73 -9.72
N TYR A 77 11.71 -14.49 -9.31
CA TYR A 77 10.76 -14.25 -8.23
C TYR A 77 9.39 -14.82 -8.55
N HIS A 78 8.86 -14.53 -9.74
CA HIS A 78 7.57 -15.03 -10.16
C HIS A 78 7.56 -16.56 -10.32
N GLN A 79 8.64 -17.15 -10.80
CA GLN A 79 8.80 -18.61 -10.91
C GLN A 79 8.81 -19.28 -9.54
N ALA A 80 9.58 -18.76 -8.58
CA ALA A 80 9.65 -19.28 -7.22
C ALA A 80 8.32 -19.19 -6.50
N VAL A 81 7.61 -18.05 -6.63
CA VAL A 81 6.25 -17.88 -6.10
C VAL A 81 5.29 -18.89 -6.71
N ALA A 82 5.28 -19.05 -8.03
CA ALA A 82 4.40 -19.99 -8.71
C ALA A 82 4.72 -21.47 -8.39
N ALA A 83 5.98 -21.78 -8.08
CA ALA A 83 6.40 -23.11 -7.64
C ALA A 83 6.02 -23.41 -6.18
N GLY A 84 5.55 -22.42 -5.41
CA GLY A 84 5.27 -22.57 -3.98
C GLY A 84 6.53 -22.67 -3.13
N ASP A 85 7.65 -22.12 -3.61
CA ASP A 85 8.92 -22.15 -2.89
C ASP A 85 8.83 -21.35 -1.59
N THR A 86 9.74 -21.66 -0.66
CA THR A 86 9.98 -20.84 0.52
C THR A 86 10.58 -19.49 0.11
N PRO A 87 10.11 -18.36 0.67
CA PRO A 87 10.68 -17.05 0.37
C PRO A 87 12.20 -17.02 0.59
N TRP A 88 12.89 -16.37 -0.33
CA TRP A 88 14.34 -16.16 -0.19
C TRP A 88 14.63 -15.34 1.08
N SER A 89 15.80 -15.53 1.66
CA SER A 89 16.27 -14.64 2.70
C SER A 89 16.40 -13.20 2.17
N VAL A 90 16.31 -12.20 3.06
CA VAL A 90 16.46 -10.79 2.65
C VAL A 90 17.78 -10.54 1.92
N PRO A 91 18.96 -11.04 2.40
CA PRO A 91 20.22 -10.89 1.66
C PRO A 91 20.18 -11.51 0.26
N GLU A 92 19.57 -12.69 0.11
CA GLU A 92 19.42 -13.34 -1.19
C GLU A 92 18.52 -12.53 -2.14
N MET A 93 17.38 -12.06 -1.66
CA MET A 93 16.47 -11.21 -2.44
C MET A 93 17.18 -9.93 -2.92
N LEU A 94 17.94 -9.27 -2.04
CA LEU A 94 18.69 -8.06 -2.38
C LEU A 94 19.77 -8.35 -3.43
N ALA A 95 20.50 -9.47 -3.30
CA ALA A 95 21.52 -9.88 -4.27
C ALA A 95 20.91 -10.19 -5.65
N ARG A 96 19.79 -10.93 -5.69
CA ARG A 96 19.08 -11.25 -6.94
C ARG A 96 18.52 -10.01 -7.62
N ALA A 97 18.06 -9.03 -6.84
CA ALA A 97 17.54 -7.75 -7.35
C ALA A 97 18.66 -6.76 -7.73
N GLY A 98 19.93 -7.06 -7.52
CA GLY A 98 21.03 -6.13 -7.78
C GLY A 98 20.92 -4.86 -6.94
N ALA A 99 20.46 -4.97 -5.69
CA ALA A 99 20.16 -3.85 -4.82
C ALA A 99 21.41 -3.14 -4.25
N ASP A 100 22.60 -3.63 -4.59
CA ASP A 100 23.91 -2.99 -4.33
C ASP A 100 24.15 -1.76 -5.23
N ARG A 101 23.35 -1.59 -6.28
CA ARG A 101 23.45 -0.47 -7.23
C ARG A 101 22.14 0.28 -7.32
N LEU A 102 22.25 1.59 -7.26
CA LEU A 102 21.13 2.47 -7.56
C LEU A 102 20.96 2.61 -9.07
N ILE A 103 19.73 2.61 -9.55
CA ILE A 103 19.40 2.82 -10.98
C ILE A 103 19.58 4.29 -11.40
N TYR A 104 19.52 5.21 -10.44
CA TYR A 104 19.86 6.64 -10.55
C TYR A 104 20.19 7.21 -9.16
N PRO A 105 20.85 8.39 -9.08
CA PRO A 105 21.10 9.05 -7.81
C PRO A 105 19.78 9.39 -7.08
N PRO A 106 19.70 9.27 -5.76
CA PRO A 106 18.50 9.60 -4.99
C PRO A 106 17.97 11.00 -5.30
N GLY A 107 16.69 11.10 -5.59
CA GLY A 107 16.01 12.34 -6.01
C GLY A 107 16.11 12.68 -7.49
N ALA A 108 16.89 11.94 -8.29
CA ALA A 108 17.06 12.23 -9.72
C ALA A 108 15.97 11.60 -10.62
N GLY A 109 15.07 10.80 -10.06
CA GLY A 109 14.01 10.12 -10.81
C GLY A 109 13.02 9.43 -9.90
N TRP A 110 12.11 8.68 -10.52
CA TRP A 110 11.10 7.88 -9.84
C TRP A 110 11.10 6.44 -10.39
N ALA A 111 11.10 5.46 -9.48
CA ALA A 111 10.93 4.06 -9.84
C ALA A 111 10.31 3.30 -8.68
N TYR A 112 9.16 2.68 -8.92
CA TYR A 112 8.46 1.89 -7.90
C TYR A 112 9.36 0.78 -7.34
N SER A 113 9.59 0.79 -6.03
CA SER A 113 10.48 -0.16 -5.36
C SER A 113 9.84 -0.79 -4.12
N ASN A 114 9.60 -2.09 -4.19
CA ASN A 114 9.25 -2.88 -3.01
C ASN A 114 10.41 -2.99 -2.02
N ILE A 115 11.67 -2.93 -2.50
CA ILE A 115 12.87 -2.91 -1.65
C ILE A 115 12.90 -1.63 -0.82
N GLY A 116 12.52 -0.49 -1.40
CA GLY A 116 12.41 0.77 -0.64
C GLY A 116 11.48 0.64 0.56
N TYR A 117 10.33 0.00 0.39
CA TYR A 117 9.39 -0.23 1.48
C TYR A 117 9.81 -1.34 2.46
N ALA A 118 10.57 -2.35 2.02
CA ALA A 118 11.21 -3.29 2.94
C ALA A 118 12.21 -2.57 3.87
N LYS A 119 12.97 -1.60 3.34
CA LYS A 119 13.86 -0.75 4.16
C LYS A 119 13.10 0.19 5.09
N VAL A 120 11.96 0.74 4.67
CA VAL A 120 11.09 1.53 5.58
C VAL A 120 10.56 0.65 6.71
N ARG A 121 10.18 -0.59 6.42
CA ARG A 121 9.81 -1.57 7.44
C ARG A 121 10.92 -1.75 8.48
N GLU A 122 12.16 -2.00 8.04
CA GLU A 122 13.33 -2.12 8.94
C GLU A 122 13.48 -0.87 9.84
N LEU A 123 13.39 0.34 9.25
CA LEU A 123 13.46 1.58 10.01
C LEU A 123 12.34 1.72 11.05
N ILE A 124 11.12 1.27 10.74
CA ILE A 124 10.00 1.27 11.69
C ILE A 124 10.26 0.28 12.82
N GLU A 125 10.66 -0.96 12.50
CA GLU A 125 10.94 -2.01 13.48
C GLU A 125 12.07 -1.62 14.42
N ASP A 126 13.15 -1.04 13.90
CA ASP A 126 14.27 -0.52 14.69
C ASP A 126 13.87 0.64 15.60
N ALA A 127 13.09 1.61 15.10
CA ALA A 127 12.69 2.78 15.86
C ALA A 127 11.60 2.46 16.89
N TYR A 128 10.65 1.58 16.57
CA TYR A 128 9.55 1.20 17.43
C TYR A 128 9.96 0.16 18.48
N GLY A 129 10.96 -0.66 18.15
CA GLY A 129 11.49 -1.70 19.06
C GLY A 129 10.68 -3.00 19.07
N ASP A 130 9.78 -3.18 18.07
CA ASP A 130 8.98 -4.40 17.88
C ASP A 130 8.69 -4.58 16.39
N ASP A 131 8.02 -5.68 16.01
CA ASP A 131 7.74 -5.97 14.59
C ASP A 131 6.74 -4.99 13.97
N LEU A 132 6.71 -4.94 12.63
CA LEU A 132 5.81 -4.08 11.85
C LEU A 132 4.33 -4.28 12.20
N GLY A 133 3.92 -5.50 12.57
CA GLY A 133 2.52 -5.78 12.95
C GLY A 133 2.14 -5.06 14.24
N ALA A 134 3.00 -5.11 15.26
CA ALA A 134 2.80 -4.39 16.51
C ALA A 134 2.84 -2.88 16.30
N ALA A 135 3.81 -2.38 15.50
CA ALA A 135 3.90 -0.98 15.15
C ALA A 135 2.66 -0.48 14.39
N ALA A 136 2.19 -1.20 13.39
CA ALA A 136 0.99 -0.85 12.63
C ALA A 136 -0.27 -0.85 13.51
N GLN A 137 -0.39 -1.82 14.42
CA GLN A 137 -1.50 -1.90 15.38
C GLN A 137 -1.55 -0.64 16.24
N ALA A 138 -0.46 -0.33 16.93
CA ALA A 138 -0.42 0.78 17.89
C ALA A 138 -0.41 2.17 17.25
N LEU A 139 0.27 2.33 16.10
CA LEU A 139 0.47 3.65 15.48
C LEU A 139 -0.63 4.00 14.47
N VAL A 140 -1.33 3.01 13.89
CA VAL A 140 -2.26 3.23 12.78
C VAL A 140 -3.64 2.63 13.05
N PHE A 141 -3.73 1.31 13.32
CA PHE A 141 -5.03 0.63 13.37
C PHE A 141 -5.85 1.06 14.58
N GLU A 142 -5.30 0.96 15.79
CA GLU A 142 -6.00 1.39 17.02
C GLU A 142 -6.40 2.87 16.97
N PRO A 143 -5.51 3.82 16.63
CA PRO A 143 -5.89 5.22 16.56
C PRO A 143 -6.93 5.52 15.47
N CYS A 144 -6.96 4.73 14.38
CA CYS A 144 -8.02 4.82 13.37
C CYS A 144 -9.28 4.02 13.76
N GLY A 145 -9.33 3.36 14.91
CA GLY A 145 -10.45 2.50 15.32
C GLY A 145 -10.71 1.37 14.32
N VAL A 146 -9.65 0.77 13.81
CA VAL A 146 -9.68 -0.33 12.83
C VAL A 146 -9.43 -1.64 13.54
N GLU A 147 -10.36 -2.58 13.38
CA GLU A 147 -10.31 -3.92 13.93
C GLU A 147 -10.12 -4.96 12.82
N HIS A 148 -9.67 -6.17 13.21
CA HIS A 148 -9.53 -7.34 12.33
C HIS A 148 -8.53 -7.19 11.17
N ALA A 149 -7.74 -6.10 11.12
CA ALA A 149 -6.60 -5.99 10.23
C ALA A 149 -5.35 -6.52 10.91
N ARG A 150 -4.50 -7.24 10.17
CA ARG A 150 -3.27 -7.81 10.73
C ARG A 150 -2.19 -7.99 9.67
N LEU A 151 -0.94 -8.07 10.11
CA LEU A 151 0.19 -8.51 9.30
C LEU A 151 0.17 -10.04 9.23
N ALA A 152 0.10 -10.60 8.03
CA ALA A 152 0.30 -12.03 7.79
C ALA A 152 1.81 -12.34 7.72
N ARG A 153 2.27 -13.34 8.49
CA ARG A 153 3.68 -13.74 8.59
C ARG A 153 3.93 -15.14 8.05
N THR A 154 2.94 -16.01 8.20
CA THR A 154 3.01 -17.43 7.84
C THR A 154 1.86 -17.80 6.90
N PRO A 155 1.97 -18.90 6.14
CA PRO A 155 0.83 -19.39 5.34
C PRO A 155 -0.44 -19.64 6.16
N GLN A 156 -0.32 -20.00 7.45
CA GLN A 156 -1.45 -20.19 8.35
C GLN A 156 -2.23 -18.91 8.60
N ASP A 157 -1.56 -17.75 8.58
CA ASP A 157 -2.22 -16.44 8.73
C ASP A 157 -3.12 -16.11 7.52
N LEU A 158 -2.95 -16.81 6.41
CA LEU A 158 -3.77 -16.68 5.21
C LEU A 158 -4.99 -17.62 5.20
N ALA A 159 -5.19 -18.42 6.25
CA ALA A 159 -6.38 -19.24 6.39
C ALA A 159 -7.64 -18.36 6.41
N GLY A 160 -8.58 -18.59 5.48
CA GLY A 160 -9.80 -17.80 5.33
C GLY A 160 -9.62 -16.45 4.62
N VAL A 161 -8.42 -16.12 4.15
CA VAL A 161 -8.17 -14.97 3.29
C VAL A 161 -8.45 -15.35 1.83
N ALA A 162 -9.15 -14.48 1.09
CA ALA A 162 -9.44 -14.70 -0.32
C ALA A 162 -8.19 -14.44 -1.18
N MET A 163 -7.38 -15.47 -1.35
CA MET A 163 -6.13 -15.44 -2.13
C MET A 163 -6.33 -15.83 -3.61
N GLY A 164 -7.56 -16.03 -4.06
CA GLY A 164 -7.83 -16.55 -5.41
C GLY A 164 -7.44 -18.03 -5.55
N GLU A 165 -6.86 -18.38 -6.68
CA GLU A 165 -6.44 -19.76 -6.98
C GLU A 165 -5.14 -20.17 -6.23
N ASP A 166 -4.42 -19.19 -5.63
CA ASP A 166 -3.12 -19.41 -4.96
C ASP A 166 -3.25 -19.64 -3.45
N SER A 167 -3.91 -20.71 -3.06
CA SER A 167 -4.07 -21.09 -1.64
C SER A 167 -2.77 -21.47 -0.92
N GLY A 168 -1.66 -21.65 -1.65
CA GLY A 168 -0.34 -21.99 -1.12
C GLY A 168 0.63 -20.82 -0.99
N TYR A 169 0.18 -19.59 -1.19
CA TYR A 169 1.04 -18.41 -1.13
C TYR A 169 1.69 -18.24 0.25
N HIS A 170 2.99 -17.92 0.26
CA HIS A 170 3.70 -17.60 1.49
C HIS A 170 3.83 -16.08 1.63
N PRO A 171 3.26 -15.44 2.70
CA PRO A 171 3.26 -13.97 2.84
C PRO A 171 4.66 -13.36 2.95
N GLY A 172 5.67 -14.14 3.31
CA GLY A 172 7.08 -13.72 3.32
C GLY A 172 7.62 -13.26 1.96
N TRP A 173 6.97 -13.60 0.85
CA TRP A 173 7.30 -13.06 -0.47
C TRP A 173 6.99 -11.56 -0.62
N VAL A 174 6.18 -11.00 0.29
CA VAL A 174 5.97 -9.55 0.40
C VAL A 174 6.91 -9.00 1.46
N TYR A 175 8.16 -8.76 1.11
CA TYR A 175 9.21 -8.37 2.07
C TYR A 175 8.90 -7.10 2.88
N HIS A 176 8.13 -6.18 2.33
CA HIS A 176 7.65 -5.01 3.08
C HIS A 176 6.47 -5.32 4.01
N GLY A 177 5.91 -6.55 3.96
CA GLY A 177 4.80 -7.00 4.80
C GLY A 177 3.46 -7.06 4.06
N LEU A 178 2.74 -8.18 4.24
CA LEU A 178 1.40 -8.40 3.70
C LEU A 178 0.36 -8.18 4.80
N PHE A 179 -0.36 -7.06 4.71
CA PHE A 179 -1.54 -6.86 5.56
C PHE A 179 -2.76 -7.54 4.95
N VAL A 180 -3.61 -8.08 5.83
CA VAL A 180 -4.87 -8.71 5.48
C VAL A 180 -5.98 -8.23 6.41
N GLY A 181 -7.20 -8.18 5.92
CA GLY A 181 -8.36 -7.76 6.71
C GLY A 181 -9.63 -7.68 5.86
N PRO A 182 -10.79 -7.42 6.49
CA PRO A 182 -12.03 -7.18 5.77
C PRO A 182 -11.89 -6.03 4.77
N LEU A 183 -12.57 -6.14 3.65
CA LEU A 183 -12.53 -5.13 2.59
C LEU A 183 -13.13 -3.80 3.05
N SER A 184 -14.23 -3.83 3.80
CA SER A 184 -14.85 -2.66 4.43
C SER A 184 -13.88 -1.93 5.37
N THR A 185 -13.08 -2.69 6.11
CA THR A 185 -12.05 -2.16 7.01
C THR A 185 -10.96 -1.39 6.26
N ALA A 186 -10.55 -1.87 5.08
CA ALA A 186 -9.57 -1.16 4.25
C ALA A 186 -10.08 0.21 3.77
N ALA A 187 -11.36 0.29 3.33
CA ALA A 187 -11.99 1.55 2.96
C ALA A 187 -12.08 2.51 4.15
N MET A 188 -12.50 2.00 5.32
CA MET A 188 -12.63 2.76 6.56
C MET A 188 -11.27 3.30 7.04
N LEU A 189 -10.24 2.46 6.99
CA LEU A 189 -8.88 2.86 7.35
C LEU A 189 -8.41 4.05 6.50
N LEU A 190 -8.52 3.95 5.17
CA LEU A 190 -8.12 5.03 4.28
C LEU A 190 -8.93 6.31 4.54
N ASP A 191 -10.25 6.19 4.69
CA ASP A 191 -11.12 7.35 4.94
C ASP A 191 -10.72 8.07 6.24
N ARG A 192 -10.53 7.33 7.33
CA ARG A 192 -10.16 7.90 8.63
C ARG A 192 -8.73 8.45 8.63
N LEU A 193 -7.78 7.70 8.09
CA LEU A 193 -6.37 8.11 7.99
C LEU A 193 -6.21 9.44 7.26
N MET A 194 -6.96 9.64 6.18
CA MET A 194 -6.83 10.84 5.34
C MET A 194 -7.81 11.97 5.69
N THR A 195 -8.65 11.80 6.72
CA THR A 195 -9.56 12.84 7.24
C THR A 195 -8.92 13.51 8.45
N PRO A 196 -8.52 14.80 8.40
CA PRO A 196 -7.73 15.45 9.45
C PRO A 196 -8.30 15.28 10.87
N ALA A 197 -9.64 15.39 11.04
CA ALA A 197 -10.28 15.24 12.34
C ALA A 197 -10.29 13.81 12.91
N ALA A 198 -10.02 12.80 12.10
CA ALA A 198 -10.01 11.39 12.47
C ALA A 198 -8.61 10.75 12.33
N SER A 199 -7.67 11.45 11.71
CA SER A 199 -6.34 10.95 11.44
C SER A 199 -5.47 10.92 12.70
N PRO A 200 -4.66 9.88 12.91
CA PRO A 200 -3.61 9.90 13.92
C PRO A 200 -2.40 10.75 13.51
N LEU A 201 -2.29 11.13 12.25
CA LEU A 201 -1.19 11.93 11.72
C LEU A 201 -1.40 13.42 11.99
N SER A 202 -0.31 14.14 12.23
CA SER A 202 -0.33 15.60 12.26
C SER A 202 -0.73 16.19 10.90
N GLU A 203 -1.19 17.44 10.89
CA GLU A 203 -1.47 18.15 9.64
C GLU A 203 -0.23 18.23 8.74
N ALA A 204 0.97 18.40 9.33
CA ALA A 204 2.23 18.39 8.60
C ALA A 204 2.53 17.05 7.95
N ALA A 205 2.27 15.92 8.65
CA ALA A 205 2.44 14.59 8.12
C ALA A 205 1.43 14.29 6.99
N LEU A 206 0.15 14.67 7.14
CA LEU A 206 -0.86 14.56 6.09
C LEU A 206 -0.50 15.40 4.86
N ALA A 207 -0.01 16.62 5.06
CA ALA A 207 0.46 17.47 3.97
C ALA A 207 1.67 16.84 3.26
N ALA A 208 2.62 16.27 4.01
CA ALA A 208 3.77 15.57 3.45
C ALA A 208 3.35 14.34 2.63
N MET A 209 2.36 13.55 3.08
CA MET A 209 1.83 12.42 2.31
C MET A 209 1.32 12.84 0.92
N ARG A 210 0.74 14.03 0.82
CA ARG A 210 0.16 14.59 -0.41
C ARG A 210 1.14 15.37 -1.28
N GLN A 211 2.39 15.53 -0.85
CA GLN A 211 3.44 16.07 -1.72
C GLN A 211 3.85 15.02 -2.75
N VAL A 212 3.34 15.15 -3.96
CA VAL A 212 3.45 14.12 -4.99
C VAL A 212 4.58 14.35 -5.96
N HIS A 213 5.12 13.24 -6.49
CA HIS A 213 5.88 13.18 -7.73
C HIS A 213 4.91 12.89 -8.87
N ALA A 214 4.85 13.78 -9.87
CA ALA A 214 3.97 13.61 -11.03
C ALA A 214 4.51 12.52 -11.97
N LEU A 215 3.61 11.70 -12.52
CA LEU A 215 3.93 10.52 -13.35
C LEU A 215 3.13 10.55 -14.66
N PRO A 216 3.28 11.60 -15.50
CA PRO A 216 2.47 11.76 -16.70
C PRO A 216 2.62 10.59 -17.70
N GLU A 217 3.76 9.92 -17.70
CA GLU A 217 4.05 8.74 -18.54
C GLU A 217 3.22 7.51 -18.14
N HIS A 218 2.66 7.49 -16.92
CA HIS A 218 1.76 6.43 -16.44
C HIS A 218 0.27 6.76 -16.62
N ALA A 219 -0.06 7.83 -17.33
CA ALA A 219 -1.45 8.22 -17.60
C ALA A 219 -2.15 7.17 -18.47
N THR A 220 -3.03 6.39 -17.86
CA THR A 220 -3.87 5.38 -18.52
C THR A 220 -5.24 5.36 -17.85
N PRO A 221 -6.35 5.20 -18.59
CA PRO A 221 -7.67 5.13 -17.95
C PRO A 221 -7.71 4.09 -16.81
N PRO A 222 -8.34 4.44 -15.66
CA PRO A 222 -9.15 5.63 -15.39
C PRO A 222 -8.37 6.89 -14.95
N TRP A 223 -7.03 6.82 -14.90
CA TRP A 223 -6.13 7.85 -14.38
C TRP A 223 -5.74 8.87 -15.45
N THR A 224 -5.91 10.16 -15.17
CA THR A 224 -5.58 11.24 -16.14
C THR A 224 -4.35 12.04 -15.73
N THR A 225 -4.05 12.12 -14.43
CA THR A 225 -2.87 12.83 -13.89
C THR A 225 -2.24 12.02 -12.77
N PRO A 226 -1.74 10.80 -13.07
CA PRO A 226 -1.17 9.95 -12.02
C PRO A 226 0.04 10.61 -11.38
N ALA A 227 0.14 10.42 -10.06
CA ALA A 227 1.21 10.92 -9.23
C ALA A 227 1.38 10.03 -8.00
N TYR A 228 2.52 10.09 -7.34
CA TYR A 228 2.80 9.30 -6.14
C TYR A 228 3.32 10.17 -5.00
N GLY A 229 2.63 10.10 -3.86
CA GLY A 229 3.01 10.76 -2.61
C GLY A 229 3.78 9.81 -1.67
N LEU A 230 3.71 10.03 -0.36
CA LEU A 230 4.31 9.12 0.61
C LEU A 230 3.34 7.98 0.89
N GLY A 231 3.48 6.88 0.15
CA GLY A 231 2.61 5.72 0.25
C GLY A 231 1.20 5.93 -0.32
N LEU A 232 1.00 6.92 -1.16
CA LEU A 232 -0.26 7.24 -1.80
C LEU A 232 -0.11 7.33 -3.32
N MET A 233 -0.94 6.61 -4.04
CA MET A 233 -1.26 6.88 -5.43
C MET A 233 -2.30 7.99 -5.49
N CYS A 234 -2.07 9.02 -6.29
CA CYS A 234 -2.96 10.15 -6.48
C CYS A 234 -3.21 10.37 -7.96
N SER A 235 -4.43 10.73 -8.34
CA SER A 235 -4.75 11.10 -9.73
C SER A 235 -6.05 11.87 -9.82
N ALA A 236 -6.17 12.74 -10.82
CA ALA A 236 -7.48 13.06 -11.35
C ALA A 236 -7.99 11.86 -12.18
N THR A 237 -9.30 11.76 -12.31
CA THR A 237 -9.98 10.70 -13.04
C THR A 237 -10.69 11.24 -14.27
N ALA A 238 -10.98 10.36 -15.24
CA ALA A 238 -11.78 10.72 -16.41
C ALA A 238 -13.23 11.16 -16.04
N ARG A 239 -13.64 10.96 -14.78
CA ARG A 239 -14.95 11.41 -14.26
C ARG A 239 -14.93 12.84 -13.71
N GLY A 240 -13.76 13.51 -13.68
CA GLY A 240 -13.62 14.91 -13.27
C GLY A 240 -13.34 15.17 -11.80
N TRP A 241 -13.21 14.13 -10.96
CA TRP A 241 -12.75 14.27 -9.58
C TRP A 241 -11.36 13.68 -9.38
N SER A 242 -10.71 14.04 -8.28
CA SER A 242 -9.41 13.51 -7.90
C SER A 242 -9.54 12.50 -6.76
N VAL A 243 -8.60 11.56 -6.74
CA VAL A 243 -8.55 10.50 -5.73
C VAL A 243 -7.16 10.38 -5.12
N GLU A 244 -7.13 9.85 -3.90
CA GLU A 244 -5.93 9.41 -3.20
C GLU A 244 -6.19 8.02 -2.61
N GLY A 245 -5.17 7.16 -2.59
CA GLY A 245 -5.28 5.79 -2.10
C GLY A 245 -4.18 4.89 -2.65
N HIS A 246 -4.47 3.63 -2.87
CA HIS A 246 -3.49 2.71 -3.46
C HIS A 246 -4.17 1.51 -4.12
N THR A 247 -3.63 1.06 -5.24
CA THR A 247 -3.93 -0.24 -5.83
C THR A 247 -2.90 -1.26 -5.36
N GLY A 248 -3.33 -2.48 -5.14
CA GLY A 248 -2.45 -3.60 -4.81
C GLY A 248 -2.76 -4.82 -5.64
N GLY A 249 -1.73 -5.56 -6.01
CA GLY A 249 -1.87 -6.82 -6.74
C GLY A 249 -0.85 -7.84 -6.29
N GLY A 250 -1.26 -9.08 -6.35
CA GLY A 250 -0.45 -10.27 -6.16
C GLY A 250 -0.96 -11.37 -7.08
N PRO A 251 -0.51 -12.61 -6.91
CA PRO A 251 -0.98 -13.71 -7.74
C PRO A 251 -2.51 -13.79 -7.73
N SER A 252 -3.11 -13.79 -8.94
CA SER A 252 -4.55 -13.99 -9.19
C SER A 252 -5.53 -13.03 -8.52
N THR A 253 -5.07 -12.02 -7.76
CA THR A 253 -5.96 -11.10 -7.02
C THR A 253 -5.47 -9.66 -7.04
N HIS A 254 -6.42 -8.72 -7.10
CA HIS A 254 -6.16 -7.28 -7.01
C HIS A 254 -7.14 -6.58 -6.07
N VAL A 255 -6.66 -5.51 -5.43
CA VAL A 255 -7.46 -4.56 -4.65
C VAL A 255 -7.24 -3.15 -5.16
N ALA A 256 -8.27 -2.31 -5.08
CA ALA A 256 -8.18 -0.87 -5.32
C ALA A 256 -8.89 -0.16 -4.16
N ILE A 257 -8.15 0.57 -3.36
CA ILE A 257 -8.66 1.28 -2.19
C ILE A 257 -8.38 2.76 -2.40
N TYR A 258 -9.43 3.55 -2.63
CA TYR A 258 -9.34 4.97 -2.96
C TYR A 258 -10.40 5.79 -2.25
N ARG A 259 -10.13 7.07 -2.06
CA ARG A 259 -11.12 8.07 -1.65
C ARG A 259 -11.06 9.28 -2.55
N ARG A 260 -12.18 9.98 -2.66
CA ARG A 260 -12.22 11.30 -3.31
C ARG A 260 -11.51 12.32 -2.42
N THR A 261 -10.84 13.28 -3.06
CA THR A 261 -10.21 14.43 -2.37
C THR A 261 -11.15 15.64 -2.29
N ASP A 262 -12.28 15.61 -3.02
CA ASP A 262 -13.35 16.62 -3.07
C ASP A 262 -14.64 16.09 -2.44
N GLU A 263 -15.63 16.96 -2.29
CA GLU A 263 -16.95 16.59 -1.82
C GLU A 263 -17.87 16.05 -2.95
N PRO A 264 -18.78 15.13 -2.65
CA PRO A 264 -18.99 14.49 -1.34
C PRO A 264 -17.83 13.55 -0.96
N ARG A 265 -17.49 13.51 0.35
CA ARG A 265 -16.45 12.61 0.87
C ARG A 265 -16.88 11.16 0.69
N ARG A 266 -16.24 10.46 -0.21
CA ARG A 266 -16.45 9.04 -0.45
C ARG A 266 -15.15 8.27 -0.46
N ALA A 267 -15.18 7.05 0.10
CA ALA A 267 -14.10 6.09 0.00
C ALA A 267 -14.63 4.76 -0.51
N VAL A 268 -13.78 4.01 -1.19
CA VAL A 268 -14.12 2.72 -1.77
C VAL A 268 -12.98 1.73 -1.56
N ALA A 269 -13.32 0.48 -1.33
CA ALA A 269 -12.42 -0.65 -1.50
C ALA A 269 -13.08 -1.64 -2.46
N VAL A 270 -12.32 -2.09 -3.44
CA VAL A 270 -12.74 -3.13 -4.41
C VAL A 270 -11.71 -4.25 -4.35
N PHE A 271 -12.21 -5.48 -4.40
CA PHE A 271 -11.42 -6.69 -4.56
C PHE A 271 -11.95 -7.50 -5.74
N ALA A 272 -11.07 -8.14 -6.47
CA ALA A 272 -11.46 -9.14 -7.46
C ALA A 272 -10.36 -10.19 -7.67
N GLU A 273 -10.79 -11.42 -7.97
CA GLU A 273 -9.92 -12.45 -8.53
C GLU A 273 -9.70 -12.17 -10.01
N THR A 274 -8.53 -11.74 -10.36
CA THR A 274 -8.12 -11.34 -11.70
C THR A 274 -6.62 -11.09 -11.76
N ASP A 275 -6.01 -11.34 -12.91
CA ASP A 275 -4.61 -10.97 -13.19
C ASP A 275 -4.48 -9.55 -13.75
N ARG A 276 -5.59 -8.79 -13.81
CA ARG A 276 -5.64 -7.46 -14.43
C ARG A 276 -6.02 -6.39 -13.42
N GLN A 277 -5.14 -5.42 -13.22
CA GLN A 277 -5.32 -4.29 -12.32
C GLN A 277 -6.40 -3.30 -12.82
N ALA A 278 -6.32 -2.88 -14.08
CA ALA A 278 -7.14 -1.82 -14.64
C ALA A 278 -8.68 -2.00 -14.48
N PRO A 279 -9.27 -3.21 -14.62
CA PRO A 279 -10.70 -3.37 -14.35
C PRO A 279 -11.10 -3.12 -12.90
N VAL A 280 -10.22 -3.41 -11.93
CA VAL A 280 -10.48 -3.20 -10.49
C VAL A 280 -10.43 -1.71 -10.17
N GLU A 281 -9.47 -0.99 -10.74
CA GLU A 281 -9.34 0.47 -10.63
C GLU A 281 -10.53 1.18 -11.29
N SER A 282 -10.93 0.76 -12.48
CA SER A 282 -12.09 1.34 -13.18
C SER A 282 -13.36 1.19 -12.36
N LEU A 283 -13.58 0.01 -11.77
CA LEU A 283 -14.73 -0.21 -10.90
C LEU A 283 -14.66 0.65 -9.64
N ALA A 284 -13.49 0.82 -9.03
CA ALA A 284 -13.34 1.71 -7.87
C ALA A 284 -13.72 3.15 -8.22
N VAL A 285 -13.26 3.67 -9.37
CA VAL A 285 -13.63 5.01 -9.84
C VAL A 285 -15.13 5.10 -10.14
N ASP A 286 -15.73 4.10 -10.75
CA ASP A 286 -17.18 4.08 -11.03
C ASP A 286 -18.02 4.06 -9.75
N LEU A 287 -17.59 3.37 -8.72
CA LEU A 287 -18.28 3.30 -7.43
C LEU A 287 -18.16 4.57 -6.58
N LEU A 288 -17.18 5.43 -6.84
CA LEU A 288 -17.00 6.73 -6.20
C LEU A 288 -17.91 7.82 -6.81
N ALA A 289 -18.64 7.51 -7.86
CA ALA A 289 -19.59 8.41 -8.51
C ALA A 289 -20.77 8.86 -7.64
#